data_4e6bbd636d1cbbf4d9538be851733d65
#
_entry.id   4e6bbd636d1cbbf4d9538be851733d65
#
_cell.length_a   1.000
_cell.length_b   1.000
_cell.length_c   1.000
_cell.angle_alpha   90.00
_cell.angle_beta   90.00
_cell.angle_gamma   90.00
#
_symmetry.space_group_name_H-M   'P 1'
#
loop_
_entity.id
_entity.type
_entity.pdbx_description
1 polymer ?
#
loop_
_entity_poly.entity_id
_entity_poly.type
_entity_poly.pdbx_seq_one_letter_code
_entity_poly.pdbx_strand_id
1 'polypeptide(L)'
;DGRALLIGEVVDAQGQRHDLQWKGAGPTPFSRRGDGRAALGPVLREYLVSEAMHALGLPTTRALSAVTTGERVLRDDGPLPGGVLIRVAASHIRIGTFEFFAARGDLDGVRALADYTIARHYPQLRDDPDRYFALFEAVAERQSSLVARWMQVGFIHGVMNTDNMTVSGETIDFGPCAFMDEYDPAAVYSFIDRRGRYAYGNQPNILQWNLTRLAETLLPLIDADEGQAIERATASLHGVSARFDRHWLAGFQRKLGLGVHEDGDRALVTDLLAIMHAEAADFTNTFRALADLAADDNALPGSFLAWTHRWRARLAREPGGVASCIATMQRTNPAYVPRNH
;
A
#
# COMPACT_ATOMS: atom_id res chain seq x y z
N ASP A 1 -4.22 8.71 16.76
CA ASP A 1 -5.26 7.86 16.19
C ASP A 1 -6.51 7.87 17.07
N GLY A 2 -7.70 7.94 16.43
CA GLY A 2 -8.97 8.09 17.15
C GLY A 2 -9.42 6.85 17.95
N ARG A 3 -8.78 5.69 17.78
CA ARG A 3 -9.09 4.46 18.50
C ARG A 3 -7.88 3.54 18.71
N ALA A 4 -6.68 4.05 18.52
CA ALA A 4 -5.47 3.28 18.74
C ALA A 4 -4.51 4.04 19.67
N LEU A 5 -4.08 3.37 20.73
CA LEU A 5 -3.22 3.89 21.77
C LEU A 5 -1.83 3.26 21.61
N LEU A 6 -0.79 4.08 21.46
CA LEU A 6 0.59 3.62 21.47
C LEU A 6 0.93 3.16 22.91
N ILE A 7 1.35 1.90 23.04
CA ILE A 7 1.73 1.30 24.32
C ILE A 7 3.21 1.53 24.60
N GLY A 8 4.04 1.40 23.56
CA GLY A 8 5.47 1.49 23.64
C GLY A 8 6.16 0.86 22.45
N GLU A 9 7.44 0.59 22.61
CA GLU A 9 8.31 0.00 21.61
C GLU A 9 8.91 -1.31 22.15
N VAL A 10 9.19 -2.22 21.22
CA VAL A 10 9.94 -3.46 21.47
C VAL A 10 11.08 -3.57 20.47
N VAL A 11 12.14 -4.25 20.87
CA VAL A 11 13.25 -4.62 19.98
C VAL A 11 13.20 -6.14 19.80
N ASP A 12 13.17 -6.59 18.56
CA ASP A 12 13.16 -8.01 18.24
C ASP A 12 14.57 -8.64 18.35
N ALA A 13 14.64 -9.96 18.14
CA ALA A 13 15.90 -10.71 18.22
C ALA A 13 16.93 -10.31 17.14
N GLN A 14 16.51 -9.61 16.08
CA GLN A 14 17.33 -9.07 15.00
C GLN A 14 17.77 -7.62 15.29
N GLY A 15 17.38 -7.04 16.44
CA GLY A 15 17.66 -5.67 16.81
C GLY A 15 16.76 -4.64 16.12
N GLN A 16 15.67 -5.08 15.46
CA GLN A 16 14.72 -4.16 14.83
C GLN A 16 13.72 -3.64 15.85
N ARG A 17 13.48 -2.34 15.82
CA ARG A 17 12.56 -1.65 16.73
C ARG A 17 11.16 -1.55 16.12
N HIS A 18 10.16 -1.98 16.88
CA HIS A 18 8.75 -1.98 16.50
C HIS A 18 7.91 -1.23 17.52
N ASP A 19 6.92 -0.48 17.05
CA ASP A 19 5.87 0.10 17.88
C ASP A 19 4.77 -0.92 18.15
N LEU A 20 4.25 -0.90 19.37
CA LEU A 20 3.04 -1.64 19.76
C LEU A 20 1.88 -0.67 19.99
N GLN A 21 0.74 -0.96 19.38
CA GLN A 21 -0.48 -0.16 19.51
C GLN A 21 -1.68 -1.04 19.87
N TRP A 22 -2.46 -0.62 20.88
CA TRP A 22 -3.78 -1.20 21.14
C TRP A 22 -4.82 -0.47 20.30
N LYS A 23 -5.48 -1.18 19.40
CA LYS A 23 -6.55 -0.64 18.56
C LYS A 23 -7.92 -1.15 19.04
N GLY A 24 -8.81 -0.24 19.37
CA GLY A 24 -10.14 -0.56 19.86
C GLY A 24 -10.28 -0.65 21.39
N ALA A 25 -9.27 -0.24 22.15
CA ALA A 25 -9.25 -0.35 23.61
C ALA A 25 -10.03 0.75 24.36
N GLY A 26 -10.52 1.76 23.66
CA GLY A 26 -11.26 2.86 24.26
C GLY A 26 -10.89 4.22 23.69
N PRO A 27 -11.44 5.32 24.24
CA PRO A 27 -11.23 6.66 23.73
C PRO A 27 -9.80 7.14 23.90
N THR A 28 -9.33 7.92 22.94
CA THR A 28 -8.06 8.64 22.94
C THR A 28 -8.33 10.15 22.82
N PRO A 29 -7.34 11.03 23.04
CA PRO A 29 -7.49 12.47 22.76
C PRO A 29 -7.92 12.80 21.32
N PHE A 30 -7.80 11.86 20.40
CA PHE A 30 -8.12 12.00 18.97
C PHE A 30 -9.44 11.32 18.56
N SER A 31 -10.18 10.73 19.48
CA SER A 31 -11.43 10.00 19.18
C SER A 31 -12.58 10.88 18.72
N ARG A 32 -12.44 12.21 18.79
CA ARG A 32 -13.50 13.17 18.50
C ARG A 32 -14.74 12.86 19.36
N ARG A 33 -15.84 12.39 18.72
CA ARG A 33 -17.08 11.95 19.41
C ARG A 33 -17.24 10.43 19.44
N GLY A 34 -16.23 9.68 18.96
CA GLY A 34 -16.25 8.22 18.96
C GLY A 34 -15.90 7.62 20.32
N ASP A 35 -16.37 6.39 20.56
CA ASP A 35 -16.09 5.64 21.79
C ASP A 35 -14.68 5.03 21.84
N GLY A 36 -13.90 5.14 20.74
CA GLY A 36 -12.55 4.57 20.63
C GLY A 36 -12.52 3.04 20.66
N ARG A 37 -13.66 2.37 20.71
CA ARG A 37 -13.79 0.91 20.77
C ARG A 37 -13.88 0.32 19.36
N ALA A 38 -13.61 -0.97 19.25
CA ALA A 38 -13.78 -1.73 18.02
C ALA A 38 -14.70 -2.93 18.23
N ALA A 39 -15.54 -3.21 17.24
CA ALA A 39 -16.26 -4.48 17.18
C ALA A 39 -15.29 -5.59 16.77
N LEU A 40 -15.58 -6.84 17.19
CA LEU A 40 -14.72 -8.00 16.96
C LEU A 40 -14.50 -8.30 15.47
N GLY A 41 -15.54 -8.15 14.63
CA GLY A 41 -15.43 -8.38 13.18
C GLY A 41 -14.31 -7.56 12.53
N PRO A 42 -14.30 -6.21 12.64
CA PRO A 42 -13.20 -5.36 12.18
C PRO A 42 -11.82 -5.71 12.77
N VAL A 43 -11.75 -6.16 14.03
CA VAL A 43 -10.50 -6.60 14.67
C VAL A 43 -9.95 -7.86 13.99
N LEU A 44 -10.79 -8.87 13.80
CA LEU A 44 -10.41 -10.10 13.11
C LEU A 44 -10.06 -9.87 11.65
N ARG A 45 -10.80 -8.97 10.99
CA ARG A 45 -10.50 -8.57 9.61
C ARG A 45 -9.10 -7.97 9.49
N GLU A 46 -8.77 -7.00 10.34
CA GLU A 46 -7.44 -6.37 10.32
C GLU A 46 -6.34 -7.39 10.63
N TYR A 47 -6.58 -8.30 11.59
CA TYR A 47 -5.67 -9.40 11.88
C TYR A 47 -5.41 -10.26 10.64
N LEU A 48 -6.47 -10.79 10.02
CA LEU A 48 -6.37 -11.70 8.87
C LEU A 48 -5.72 -11.03 7.66
N VAL A 49 -6.15 -9.81 7.33
CA VAL A 49 -5.66 -9.12 6.13
C VAL A 49 -4.21 -8.67 6.31
N SER A 50 -3.81 -8.15 7.48
CA SER A 50 -2.42 -7.75 7.73
C SER A 50 -1.46 -8.93 7.63
N GLU A 51 -1.81 -10.09 8.19
CA GLU A 51 -0.99 -11.29 8.11
C GLU A 51 -0.95 -11.88 6.69
N ALA A 52 -2.06 -11.82 5.94
CA ALA A 52 -2.08 -12.20 4.53
C ALA A 52 -1.21 -11.28 3.68
N MET A 53 -1.27 -9.96 3.88
CA MET A 53 -0.39 -9.00 3.20
C MET A 53 1.09 -9.30 3.47
N HIS A 54 1.43 -9.62 4.71
CA HIS A 54 2.78 -10.05 5.06
C HIS A 54 3.19 -11.35 4.34
N ALA A 55 2.31 -12.36 4.33
CA ALA A 55 2.56 -13.62 3.63
C ALA A 55 2.72 -13.44 2.11
N LEU A 56 2.03 -12.45 1.52
CA LEU A 56 2.20 -12.02 0.13
C LEU A 56 3.51 -11.22 -0.09
N GLY A 57 4.28 -10.97 0.97
CA GLY A 57 5.52 -10.20 0.92
C GLY A 57 5.33 -8.69 0.76
N LEU A 58 4.12 -8.15 1.02
CA LEU A 58 3.89 -6.70 0.97
C LEU A 58 4.31 -6.05 2.30
N PRO A 59 4.92 -4.86 2.27
CA PRO A 59 5.16 -4.09 3.50
C PRO A 59 3.83 -3.75 4.18
N THR A 60 3.71 -4.14 5.45
CA THR A 60 2.45 -4.01 6.19
C THR A 60 2.70 -4.02 7.69
N THR A 61 1.83 -3.34 8.43
CA THR A 61 1.73 -3.57 9.88
C THR A 61 1.32 -5.02 10.14
N ARG A 62 1.70 -5.55 11.31
CA ARG A 62 1.43 -6.91 11.75
C ARG A 62 0.43 -6.91 12.90
N ALA A 63 -0.17 -8.04 13.17
CA ALA A 63 -1.06 -8.26 14.29
C ALA A 63 -0.44 -9.27 15.27
N LEU A 64 -0.08 -8.80 16.48
CA LEU A 64 0.46 -9.67 17.52
C LEU A 64 -0.63 -10.55 18.14
N SER A 65 -1.79 -9.95 18.43
CA SER A 65 -2.95 -10.66 18.96
C SER A 65 -4.25 -9.92 18.69
N ALA A 66 -5.35 -10.66 18.67
CA ALA A 66 -6.72 -10.16 18.68
C ALA A 66 -7.45 -10.82 19.86
N VAL A 67 -8.09 -10.01 20.70
CA VAL A 67 -8.78 -10.49 21.91
C VAL A 67 -10.20 -9.96 21.97
N THR A 68 -11.12 -10.73 22.53
CA THR A 68 -12.47 -10.28 22.88
C THR A 68 -12.43 -9.53 24.21
N THR A 69 -13.20 -8.44 24.33
CA THR A 69 -13.25 -7.67 25.59
C THR A 69 -14.28 -8.21 26.60
N GLY A 70 -15.17 -9.12 26.16
CA GLY A 70 -16.32 -9.52 26.95
C GLY A 70 -17.46 -8.48 26.98
N GLU A 71 -17.22 -7.27 26.49
CA GLU A 71 -18.20 -6.20 26.42
C GLU A 71 -18.85 -6.14 25.04
N ARG A 72 -19.98 -5.43 24.95
CA ARG A 72 -20.64 -5.14 23.70
C ARG A 72 -20.39 -3.69 23.29
N VAL A 73 -20.18 -3.47 22.00
CA VAL A 73 -19.95 -2.15 21.40
C VAL A 73 -21.17 -1.79 20.54
N LEU A 74 -21.80 -0.65 20.83
CA LEU A 74 -22.96 -0.21 20.07
C LEU A 74 -22.54 0.33 18.69
N ARG A 75 -23.17 -0.17 17.64
CA ARG A 75 -23.03 0.26 16.24
C ARG A 75 -24.41 0.40 15.61
N ASP A 76 -24.49 0.94 14.40
CA ASP A 76 -25.77 1.15 13.70
C ASP A 76 -26.60 -0.14 13.58
N ASP A 77 -25.91 -1.29 13.41
CA ASP A 77 -26.52 -2.63 13.36
C ASP A 77 -26.88 -3.20 14.77
N GLY A 78 -26.72 -2.39 15.82
CA GLY A 78 -26.97 -2.80 17.20
C GLY A 78 -25.72 -3.16 17.99
N PRO A 79 -25.89 -3.83 19.17
CA PRO A 79 -24.76 -4.17 20.03
C PRO A 79 -23.99 -5.38 19.51
N LEU A 80 -22.72 -5.17 19.11
CA LEU A 80 -21.79 -6.19 18.60
C LEU A 80 -20.77 -6.60 19.68
N PRO A 81 -20.20 -7.82 19.64
CA PRO A 81 -19.07 -8.19 20.49
C PRO A 81 -17.90 -7.23 20.31
N GLY A 82 -17.30 -6.78 21.40
CA GLY A 82 -16.13 -5.92 21.39
C GLY A 82 -14.82 -6.70 21.25
N GLY A 83 -13.83 -6.10 20.62
CA GLY A 83 -12.50 -6.67 20.46
C GLY A 83 -11.39 -5.61 20.50
N VAL A 84 -10.18 -6.05 20.81
CA VAL A 84 -8.95 -5.24 20.77
C VAL A 84 -7.91 -5.96 19.94
N LEU A 85 -7.23 -5.23 19.05
CA LEU A 85 -6.08 -5.68 18.28
C LEU A 85 -4.80 -5.11 18.88
N ILE A 86 -3.78 -5.93 19.06
CA ILE A 86 -2.41 -5.45 19.26
C ILE A 86 -1.74 -5.38 17.90
N ARG A 87 -1.55 -4.15 17.40
CA ARG A 87 -0.90 -3.88 16.12
C ARG A 87 0.58 -3.59 16.32
N VAL A 88 1.41 -4.17 15.45
CA VAL A 88 2.86 -4.01 15.42
C VAL A 88 3.26 -3.32 14.12
N ALA A 89 4.12 -2.33 14.19
CA ALA A 89 4.62 -1.60 13.02
C ALA A 89 6.07 -1.18 13.20
N ALA A 90 6.79 -0.92 12.12
CA ALA A 90 8.09 -0.26 12.17
C ALA A 90 7.99 1.13 12.84
N SER A 91 6.90 1.85 12.59
CA SER A 91 6.35 2.94 13.41
C SER A 91 4.91 3.23 13.02
N HIS A 92 4.20 3.99 13.87
CA HIS A 92 2.86 4.49 13.56
C HIS A 92 2.86 5.95 13.11
N ILE A 93 3.99 6.47 12.63
CA ILE A 93 4.09 7.82 12.06
C ILE A 93 3.48 7.80 10.66
N ARG A 94 2.54 8.71 10.42
CA ARG A 94 1.80 8.85 9.17
C ARG A 94 1.96 10.27 8.63
N ILE A 95 1.60 10.47 7.38
CA ILE A 95 1.56 11.82 6.78
C ILE A 95 0.69 12.75 7.65
N GLY A 96 -0.47 12.27 8.11
CA GLY A 96 -1.34 13.04 9.02
C GLY A 96 -0.71 13.43 10.35
N THR A 97 0.37 12.74 10.80
CA THR A 97 1.12 13.17 12.00
C THR A 97 1.89 14.47 11.74
N PHE A 98 2.45 14.63 10.55
CA PHE A 98 3.09 15.88 10.12
C PHE A 98 2.07 17.01 9.97
N GLU A 99 0.92 16.73 9.34
CA GLU A 99 -0.17 17.70 9.23
C GLU A 99 -0.69 18.17 10.58
N PHE A 100 -0.68 17.29 11.60
CA PHE A 100 -1.12 17.65 12.95
C PHE A 100 -0.30 18.80 13.57
N PHE A 101 1.02 18.77 13.42
CA PHE A 101 1.90 19.84 13.91
C PHE A 101 1.84 21.05 12.98
N ALA A 102 1.92 20.86 11.66
CA ALA A 102 1.89 21.93 10.69
C ALA A 102 0.60 22.78 10.79
N ALA A 103 -0.57 22.15 10.93
CA ALA A 103 -1.85 22.84 11.10
C ALA A 103 -1.96 23.69 12.37
N ARG A 104 -1.04 23.51 13.32
CA ARG A 104 -0.92 24.30 14.57
C ARG A 104 0.16 25.37 14.51
N GLY A 105 0.85 25.48 13.38
CA GLY A 105 2.00 26.37 13.24
C GLY A 105 3.21 25.92 14.07
N ASP A 106 3.23 24.67 14.54
CA ASP A 106 4.28 24.12 15.39
C ASP A 106 5.43 23.58 14.50
N LEU A 107 6.25 24.51 14.02
CA LEU A 107 7.40 24.20 13.16
C LEU A 107 8.46 23.37 13.91
N ASP A 108 8.67 23.63 15.19
CA ASP A 108 9.62 22.87 15.99
C ASP A 108 9.15 21.41 16.17
N GLY A 109 7.84 21.20 16.33
CA GLY A 109 7.23 19.88 16.34
C GLY A 109 7.38 19.16 14.99
N VAL A 110 7.19 19.84 13.85
CA VAL A 110 7.45 19.27 12.51
C VAL A 110 8.91 18.87 12.36
N ARG A 111 9.84 19.73 12.78
CA ARG A 111 11.30 19.49 12.74
C ARG A 111 11.68 18.28 13.59
N ALA A 112 11.24 18.23 14.84
CA ALA A 112 11.51 17.14 15.76
C ALA A 112 10.96 15.80 15.22
N LEU A 113 9.76 15.82 14.63
CA LEU A 113 9.16 14.64 13.99
C LEU A 113 9.95 14.20 12.75
N ALA A 114 10.42 15.14 11.92
CA ALA A 114 11.23 14.84 10.75
C ALA A 114 12.59 14.24 11.16
N ASP A 115 13.27 14.82 12.13
CA ASP A 115 14.55 14.31 12.67
C ASP A 115 14.37 12.92 13.29
N TYR A 116 13.30 12.69 14.06
CA TYR A 116 12.97 11.37 14.60
C TYR A 116 12.68 10.35 13.48
N THR A 117 11.92 10.75 12.45
CA THR A 117 11.59 9.90 11.29
C THR A 117 12.86 9.51 10.53
N ILE A 118 13.77 10.47 10.31
CA ILE A 118 15.09 10.21 9.69
C ILE A 118 15.87 9.22 10.54
N ALA A 119 16.01 9.49 11.83
CA ALA A 119 16.80 8.63 12.73
C ALA A 119 16.27 7.19 12.78
N ARG A 120 14.95 7.01 12.65
CA ARG A 120 14.29 5.71 12.77
C ARG A 120 14.22 4.92 11.46
N HIS A 121 13.88 5.58 10.36
CA HIS A 121 13.55 4.91 9.10
C HIS A 121 14.53 5.17 7.96
N TYR A 122 15.33 6.24 8.08
CA TYR A 122 16.23 6.74 7.04
C TYR A 122 17.57 7.21 7.63
N PRO A 123 18.23 6.38 8.48
CA PRO A 123 19.43 6.80 9.23
C PRO A 123 20.57 7.27 8.33
N GLN A 124 20.60 6.82 7.07
CA GLN A 124 21.56 7.27 6.05
C GLN A 124 21.42 8.76 5.67
N LEU A 125 20.28 9.39 5.98
CA LEU A 125 20.03 10.81 5.70
C LEU A 125 20.41 11.73 6.85
N ARG A 126 20.87 11.20 8.00
CA ARG A 126 21.10 11.98 9.23
C ARG A 126 22.06 13.15 9.02
N ASP A 127 23.13 12.91 8.29
CA ASP A 127 24.21 13.87 8.09
C ASP A 127 24.11 14.58 6.72
N ASP A 128 23.02 14.35 5.98
CA ASP A 128 22.76 15.03 4.73
C ASP A 128 22.39 16.49 4.99
N PRO A 129 23.10 17.48 4.43
CA PRO A 129 22.75 18.89 4.58
C PRO A 129 21.34 19.21 4.07
N ASP A 130 20.81 18.41 3.14
CA ASP A 130 19.49 18.54 2.53
C ASP A 130 18.49 17.49 3.06
N ARG A 131 18.71 16.98 4.26
CA ARG A 131 18.04 15.80 4.83
C ARG A 131 16.52 15.85 4.82
N TYR A 132 15.90 17.03 4.89
CA TYR A 132 14.43 17.15 4.92
C TYR A 132 13.83 16.97 3.53
N PHE A 133 14.47 17.52 2.50
CA PHE A 133 14.09 17.22 1.13
C PHE A 133 14.38 15.75 0.77
N ALA A 134 15.53 15.23 1.18
CA ALA A 134 15.87 13.83 1.01
C ALA A 134 14.89 12.88 1.74
N LEU A 135 14.37 13.28 2.92
CA LEU A 135 13.30 12.56 3.61
C LEU A 135 12.03 12.50 2.76
N PHE A 136 11.61 13.64 2.21
CA PHE A 136 10.43 13.69 1.32
C PHE A 136 10.61 12.75 0.12
N GLU A 137 11.76 12.78 -0.55
CA GLU A 137 12.12 11.92 -1.68
C GLU A 137 12.06 10.41 -1.28
N ALA A 138 12.63 10.06 -0.14
CA ALA A 138 12.68 8.69 0.35
C ALA A 138 11.28 8.15 0.72
N VAL A 139 10.42 8.98 1.32
CA VAL A 139 9.02 8.63 1.60
C VAL A 139 8.25 8.47 0.29
N ALA A 140 8.44 9.40 -0.68
CA ALA A 140 7.80 9.33 -1.98
C ALA A 140 8.16 8.03 -2.74
N GLU A 141 9.43 7.61 -2.69
CA GLU A 141 9.89 6.37 -3.31
C GLU A 141 9.25 5.14 -2.66
N ARG A 142 9.24 5.06 -1.30
CA ARG A 142 8.63 3.93 -0.58
C ARG A 142 7.13 3.84 -0.82
N GLN A 143 6.43 4.96 -0.79
CA GLN A 143 4.99 5.00 -1.00
C GLN A 143 4.61 4.66 -2.46
N SER A 144 5.40 5.11 -3.44
CA SER A 144 5.21 4.73 -4.84
C SER A 144 5.37 3.23 -5.06
N SER A 145 6.39 2.64 -4.44
CA SER A 145 6.60 1.19 -4.45
C SER A 145 5.44 0.43 -3.77
N LEU A 146 4.98 0.91 -2.61
CA LEU A 146 3.90 0.28 -1.85
C LEU A 146 2.60 0.23 -2.65
N VAL A 147 2.16 1.38 -3.19
CA VAL A 147 0.91 1.46 -3.95
C VAL A 147 0.99 0.63 -5.24
N ALA A 148 2.13 0.63 -5.93
CA ALA A 148 2.34 -0.24 -7.08
C ALA A 148 2.19 -1.72 -6.72
N ARG A 149 2.72 -2.15 -5.57
CA ARG A 149 2.61 -3.53 -5.07
C ARG A 149 1.18 -3.89 -4.67
N TRP A 150 0.39 -2.96 -4.11
CA TRP A 150 -1.04 -3.20 -3.88
C TRP A 150 -1.76 -3.52 -5.20
N MET A 151 -1.49 -2.74 -6.24
CA MET A 151 -2.11 -2.96 -7.54
C MET A 151 -1.71 -4.29 -8.17
N GLN A 152 -0.49 -4.78 -7.92
CA GLN A 152 -0.02 -6.06 -8.45
C GLN A 152 -0.75 -7.29 -7.86
N VAL A 153 -1.38 -7.15 -6.71
CA VAL A 153 -2.17 -8.23 -6.06
C VAL A 153 -3.67 -7.96 -6.08
N GLY A 154 -4.12 -6.92 -6.78
CA GLY A 154 -5.53 -6.55 -6.85
C GLY A 154 -6.08 -5.95 -5.55
N PHE A 155 -5.21 -5.42 -4.67
CA PHE A 155 -5.61 -4.84 -3.40
C PHE A 155 -6.10 -3.41 -3.55
N ILE A 156 -7.24 -3.12 -2.93
CA ILE A 156 -7.84 -1.80 -2.82
C ILE A 156 -7.89 -1.43 -1.35
N HIS A 157 -7.18 -0.38 -0.96
CA HIS A 157 -7.14 0.07 0.44
C HIS A 157 -8.49 0.61 0.92
N GLY A 158 -9.18 1.34 0.07
CA GLY A 158 -10.53 1.86 0.33
C GLY A 158 -10.61 3.14 1.17
N VAL A 159 -9.55 3.54 1.89
CA VAL A 159 -9.45 4.82 2.62
C VAL A 159 -8.00 5.29 2.68
N MET A 160 -7.50 5.89 1.62
CA MET A 160 -6.13 6.41 1.51
C MET A 160 -6.09 7.89 1.92
N ASN A 161 -6.56 8.24 3.12
CA ASN A 161 -6.31 9.57 3.68
C ASN A 161 -4.91 9.62 4.31
N THR A 162 -4.47 10.81 4.72
CA THR A 162 -3.12 11.01 5.31
C THR A 162 -2.90 10.25 6.61
N ASP A 163 -3.97 9.88 7.33
CA ASP A 163 -3.89 9.03 8.52
C ASP A 163 -3.61 7.55 8.21
N ASN A 164 -3.75 7.15 6.95
CA ASN A 164 -3.56 5.77 6.50
C ASN A 164 -2.38 5.59 5.54
N MET A 165 -1.49 6.59 5.46
CA MET A 165 -0.26 6.56 4.67
C MET A 165 0.94 6.74 5.61
N THR A 166 1.64 5.64 5.91
CA THR A 166 2.78 5.63 6.83
C THR A 166 4.04 6.17 6.19
N VAL A 167 4.89 6.84 6.95
CA VAL A 167 6.20 7.28 6.42
C VAL A 167 7.21 6.13 6.32
N SER A 168 6.94 5.00 6.99
CA SER A 168 7.74 3.78 6.87
C SER A 168 7.52 3.03 5.54
N GLY A 169 6.41 3.29 4.84
CA GLY A 169 6.00 2.56 3.64
C GLY A 169 5.30 1.23 3.93
N GLU A 170 4.74 1.06 5.13
CA GLU A 170 3.91 -0.09 5.49
C GLU A 170 2.42 0.22 5.27
N THR A 171 1.67 -0.77 4.80
CA THR A 171 0.20 -0.70 4.76
C THR A 171 -0.35 -0.71 6.18
N ILE A 172 -1.32 0.18 6.46
CA ILE A 172 -1.92 0.31 7.79
C ILE A 172 -3.44 0.51 7.66
N ASP A 173 -4.17 0.06 8.69
CA ASP A 173 -5.61 0.35 8.87
C ASP A 173 -6.51 -0.33 7.84
N PHE A 174 -6.68 -1.64 7.98
CA PHE A 174 -7.44 -2.52 7.09
C PHE A 174 -8.97 -2.45 7.35
N GLY A 175 -9.54 -1.26 7.23
CA GLY A 175 -10.99 -1.02 7.36
C GLY A 175 -11.78 -1.57 6.15
N PRO A 176 -12.14 -0.71 5.19
CA PRO A 176 -12.94 -1.12 4.02
C PRO A 176 -12.09 -1.69 2.86
N CYS A 177 -10.89 -2.19 3.13
CA CYS A 177 -10.02 -2.76 2.10
C CYS A 177 -10.60 -4.04 1.51
N ALA A 178 -10.19 -4.39 0.29
CA ALA A 178 -10.53 -5.66 -0.34
C ALA A 178 -9.47 -6.08 -1.35
N PHE A 179 -9.44 -7.38 -1.66
CA PHE A 179 -8.82 -7.92 -2.85
C PHE A 179 -9.88 -8.09 -3.92
N MET A 180 -9.60 -7.61 -5.12
CA MET A 180 -10.49 -7.62 -6.26
C MET A 180 -10.72 -9.05 -6.77
N ASP A 181 -11.95 -9.35 -7.13
CA ASP A 181 -12.33 -10.58 -7.83
C ASP A 181 -12.14 -10.42 -9.34
N GLU A 182 -13.14 -9.93 -10.04
CA GLU A 182 -13.05 -9.56 -11.45
C GLU A 182 -12.25 -8.26 -11.60
N TYR A 183 -11.43 -8.20 -12.65
CA TYR A 183 -10.64 -7.00 -12.88
C TYR A 183 -11.52 -5.84 -13.35
N ASP A 184 -11.64 -4.86 -12.50
CA ASP A 184 -12.28 -3.57 -12.81
C ASP A 184 -11.44 -2.40 -12.26
N PRO A 185 -10.88 -1.54 -13.11
CA PRO A 185 -10.15 -0.35 -12.65
C PRO A 185 -11.02 0.64 -11.86
N ALA A 186 -12.35 0.60 -12.02
CA ALA A 186 -13.29 1.43 -11.30
C ALA A 186 -13.81 0.79 -10.00
N ALA A 187 -13.37 -0.43 -9.64
CA ALA A 187 -13.84 -1.14 -8.46
C ALA A 187 -13.63 -0.35 -7.18
N VAL A 188 -14.70 -0.24 -6.38
CA VAL A 188 -14.76 0.46 -5.08
C VAL A 188 -15.41 -0.46 -4.05
N TYR A 189 -14.74 -0.70 -2.92
CA TYR A 189 -15.27 -1.55 -1.85
C TYR A 189 -15.65 -0.77 -0.58
N SER A 190 -15.28 0.50 -0.50
CA SER A 190 -15.65 1.36 0.62
C SER A 190 -17.05 1.93 0.41
N PHE A 191 -18.02 1.55 1.26
CA PHE A 191 -19.40 2.07 1.18
C PHE A 191 -19.49 3.59 1.40
N ILE A 192 -18.49 4.21 2.04
CA ILE A 192 -18.43 5.65 2.24
C ILE A 192 -17.89 6.39 1.02
N ASP A 193 -17.24 5.69 0.10
CA ASP A 193 -16.65 6.26 -1.13
C ASP A 193 -17.66 6.21 -2.29
N ARG A 194 -18.61 7.14 -2.28
CA ARG A 194 -19.66 7.22 -3.30
C ARG A 194 -19.18 7.74 -4.66
N ARG A 195 -17.96 8.25 -4.75
CA ARG A 195 -17.42 8.92 -5.96
C ARG A 195 -16.21 8.21 -6.56
N GLY A 196 -15.83 7.07 -6.02
CA GLY A 196 -14.66 6.33 -6.48
C GLY A 196 -13.32 7.02 -6.22
N ARG A 197 -13.26 7.89 -5.19
CA ARG A 197 -12.01 8.53 -4.79
C ARG A 197 -10.90 7.51 -4.55
N TYR A 198 -11.24 6.37 -3.96
CA TYR A 198 -10.33 5.29 -3.62
C TYR A 198 -10.52 4.04 -4.51
N ALA A 199 -11.06 4.22 -5.72
CA ALA A 199 -11.14 3.15 -6.70
C ALA A 199 -9.75 2.57 -7.00
N TYR A 200 -9.68 1.31 -7.40
CA TYR A 200 -8.42 0.62 -7.72
C TYR A 200 -7.51 1.45 -8.64
N GLY A 201 -8.03 1.89 -9.78
CA GLY A 201 -7.28 2.67 -10.77
C GLY A 201 -6.94 4.09 -10.31
N ASN A 202 -7.59 4.61 -9.25
CA ASN A 202 -7.35 5.96 -8.74
C ASN A 202 -6.32 6.00 -7.60
N GLN A 203 -5.87 4.85 -7.10
CA GLN A 203 -4.90 4.79 -5.99
C GLN A 203 -3.60 5.58 -6.27
N PRO A 204 -3.03 5.59 -7.50
CA PRO A 204 -1.85 6.41 -7.79
C PRO A 204 -2.10 7.93 -7.68
N ASN A 205 -3.29 8.41 -8.06
CA ASN A 205 -3.64 9.83 -7.92
C ASN A 205 -3.78 10.22 -6.44
N ILE A 206 -4.32 9.33 -5.61
CA ILE A 206 -4.43 9.57 -4.18
C ILE A 206 -3.07 9.47 -3.48
N LEU A 207 -2.16 8.61 -3.94
CA LEU A 207 -0.77 8.64 -3.53
C LEU A 207 -0.14 10.02 -3.76
N GLN A 208 -0.27 10.58 -4.97
CA GLN A 208 0.27 11.90 -5.29
C GLN A 208 -0.34 12.99 -4.39
N TRP A 209 -1.65 12.93 -4.15
CA TRP A 209 -2.34 13.85 -3.24
C TRP A 209 -1.76 13.76 -1.81
N ASN A 210 -1.54 12.55 -1.27
CA ASN A 210 -0.95 12.37 0.05
C ASN A 210 0.48 12.93 0.13
N LEU A 211 1.28 12.70 -0.90
CA LEU A 211 2.64 13.23 -0.96
C LEU A 211 2.66 14.77 -1.05
N THR A 212 1.67 15.36 -1.73
CA THR A 212 1.49 16.82 -1.72
C THR A 212 1.22 17.32 -0.29
N ARG A 213 0.34 16.64 0.48
CA ARG A 213 0.11 16.99 1.89
C ARG A 213 1.38 16.89 2.73
N LEU A 214 2.19 15.87 2.53
CA LEU A 214 3.48 15.75 3.22
C LEU A 214 4.44 16.88 2.82
N ALA A 215 4.59 17.17 1.53
CA ALA A 215 5.46 18.23 1.02
C ALA A 215 5.13 19.57 1.67
N GLU A 216 3.85 19.95 1.70
CA GLU A 216 3.39 21.21 2.31
C GLU A 216 3.84 21.35 3.76
N THR A 217 3.86 20.26 4.54
CA THR A 217 4.31 20.31 5.94
C THR A 217 5.82 20.50 6.09
N LEU A 218 6.59 20.08 5.07
CA LEU A 218 8.06 20.11 5.09
C LEU A 218 8.65 21.36 4.41
N LEU A 219 7.87 22.15 3.68
CA LEU A 219 8.37 23.34 2.97
C LEU A 219 9.28 24.24 3.81
N PRO A 220 8.90 24.61 5.07
CA PRO A 220 9.75 25.49 5.91
C PRO A 220 11.06 24.85 6.36
N LEU A 221 11.21 23.53 6.18
CA LEU A 221 12.43 22.78 6.52
C LEU A 221 13.29 22.50 5.30
N ILE A 222 12.69 22.50 4.10
CA ILE A 222 13.37 22.22 2.83
C ILE A 222 14.26 23.41 2.43
N ASP A 223 13.74 24.62 2.54
CA ASP A 223 14.50 25.81 2.23
C ASP A 223 13.99 27.01 3.05
N ALA A 224 14.88 27.96 3.36
CA ALA A 224 14.52 29.21 4.03
C ALA A 224 13.77 30.17 3.07
N ASP A 225 14.01 30.06 1.76
CA ASP A 225 13.25 30.74 0.72
C ASP A 225 12.04 29.87 0.34
N GLU A 226 10.84 30.36 0.62
CA GLU A 226 9.59 29.64 0.35
C GLU A 226 9.42 29.32 -1.15
N GLY A 227 9.85 30.25 -2.04
CA GLY A 227 9.77 30.03 -3.47
C GLY A 227 10.64 28.87 -3.94
N GLN A 228 11.87 28.79 -3.44
CA GLN A 228 12.79 27.68 -3.72
C GLN A 228 12.26 26.36 -3.14
N ALA A 229 11.72 26.36 -1.91
CA ALA A 229 11.12 25.18 -1.31
C ALA A 229 9.95 24.65 -2.16
N ILE A 230 9.05 25.52 -2.59
CA ILE A 230 7.91 25.18 -3.44
C ILE A 230 8.38 24.64 -4.81
N GLU A 231 9.34 25.28 -5.46
CA GLU A 231 9.87 24.83 -6.75
C GLU A 231 10.44 23.41 -6.65
N ARG A 232 11.28 23.14 -5.65
CA ARG A 232 11.89 21.83 -5.40
C ARG A 232 10.86 20.77 -5.10
N ALA A 233 9.93 21.04 -4.19
CA ALA A 233 8.86 20.11 -3.84
C ALA A 233 7.96 19.81 -5.06
N THR A 234 7.62 20.80 -5.86
CA THR A 234 6.80 20.65 -7.07
C THR A 234 7.52 19.80 -8.12
N ALA A 235 8.80 20.04 -8.35
CA ALA A 235 9.60 19.23 -9.28
C ALA A 235 9.64 17.75 -8.86
N SER A 236 9.81 17.49 -7.56
CA SER A 236 9.75 16.11 -7.03
C SER A 236 8.37 15.48 -7.19
N LEU A 237 7.29 16.21 -6.90
CA LEU A 237 5.91 15.74 -7.06
C LEU A 237 5.59 15.38 -8.52
N HIS A 238 6.10 16.13 -9.49
CA HIS A 238 5.96 15.77 -10.91
C HIS A 238 6.65 14.42 -11.24
N GLY A 239 7.68 14.06 -10.49
CA GLY A 239 8.37 12.77 -10.63
C GLY A 239 7.64 11.56 -10.03
N VAL A 240 6.59 11.76 -9.21
CA VAL A 240 5.89 10.67 -8.50
C VAL A 240 5.26 9.66 -9.47
N SER A 241 4.62 10.13 -10.53
CA SER A 241 4.03 9.25 -11.56
C SER A 241 5.08 8.34 -12.19
N ALA A 242 6.24 8.87 -12.54
CA ALA A 242 7.33 8.07 -13.13
C ALA A 242 7.92 7.06 -12.14
N ARG A 243 8.02 7.41 -10.84
CA ARG A 243 8.42 6.48 -9.76
C ARG A 243 7.43 5.34 -9.62
N PHE A 244 6.15 5.65 -9.51
CA PHE A 244 5.08 4.67 -9.44
C PHE A 244 5.09 3.76 -10.68
N ASP A 245 5.12 4.33 -11.87
CA ASP A 245 5.12 3.60 -13.14
C ASP A 245 6.27 2.61 -13.26
N ARG A 246 7.47 2.99 -12.80
CA ARG A 246 8.64 2.10 -12.78
C ARG A 246 8.38 0.85 -11.92
N HIS A 247 7.84 1.04 -10.69
CA HIS A 247 7.51 -0.07 -9.80
C HIS A 247 6.34 -0.91 -10.32
N TRP A 248 5.33 -0.24 -10.86
CA TRP A 248 4.15 -0.88 -11.42
C TRP A 248 4.55 -1.80 -12.59
N LEU A 249 5.27 -1.25 -13.58
CA LEU A 249 5.68 -2.02 -14.75
C LEU A 249 6.60 -3.19 -14.36
N ALA A 250 7.62 -2.95 -13.54
CA ALA A 250 8.54 -4.00 -13.10
C ALA A 250 7.82 -5.14 -12.35
N GLY A 251 6.79 -4.83 -11.57
CA GLY A 251 5.99 -5.84 -10.89
C GLY A 251 5.11 -6.64 -11.85
N PHE A 252 4.42 -5.98 -12.77
CA PHE A 252 3.60 -6.66 -13.76
C PHE A 252 4.44 -7.46 -14.76
N GLN A 253 5.63 -7.02 -15.14
CA GLN A 253 6.57 -7.83 -15.90
C GLN A 253 6.84 -9.16 -15.19
N ARG A 254 7.17 -9.14 -13.88
CA ARG A 254 7.39 -10.39 -13.12
C ARG A 254 6.14 -11.27 -13.06
N LYS A 255 4.93 -10.67 -12.98
CA LYS A 255 3.66 -11.41 -13.06
C LYS A 255 3.48 -12.14 -14.40
N LEU A 256 4.02 -11.58 -15.47
CA LEU A 256 4.07 -12.18 -16.82
C LEU A 256 5.25 -13.13 -17.04
N GLY A 257 6.12 -13.33 -16.04
CA GLY A 257 7.31 -14.16 -16.15
C GLY A 257 8.52 -13.47 -16.80
N LEU A 258 8.48 -12.13 -16.95
CA LEU A 258 9.53 -11.36 -17.61
C LEU A 258 10.58 -10.90 -16.60
N GLY A 259 11.84 -11.20 -16.83
CA GLY A 259 12.97 -10.82 -15.99
C GLY A 259 13.79 -9.66 -16.56
N VAL A 260 13.79 -9.50 -17.87
CA VAL A 260 14.49 -8.42 -18.58
C VAL A 260 13.46 -7.49 -19.20
N HIS A 261 13.70 -6.17 -19.10
CA HIS A 261 12.82 -5.17 -19.70
C HIS A 261 13.06 -5.05 -21.21
N GLU A 262 11.98 -5.06 -21.99
CA GLU A 262 11.98 -4.75 -23.43
C GLU A 262 10.92 -3.66 -23.74
N ASP A 263 11.20 -2.89 -24.79
CA ASP A 263 10.19 -2.02 -25.38
C ASP A 263 8.97 -2.87 -25.81
N GLY A 264 7.78 -2.42 -25.46
CA GLY A 264 6.54 -3.17 -25.72
C GLY A 264 6.02 -3.99 -24.55
N ASP A 265 6.80 -4.26 -23.49
CA ASP A 265 6.33 -4.97 -22.30
C ASP A 265 5.16 -4.24 -21.61
N ARG A 266 5.19 -2.90 -21.60
CA ARG A 266 4.05 -2.09 -21.12
C ARG A 266 2.77 -2.40 -21.89
N ALA A 267 2.85 -2.49 -23.22
CA ALA A 267 1.69 -2.83 -24.06
C ALA A 267 1.16 -4.23 -23.76
N LEU A 268 2.05 -5.22 -23.53
CA LEU A 268 1.61 -6.55 -23.12
C LEU A 268 0.83 -6.52 -21.80
N VAL A 269 1.29 -5.76 -20.81
CA VAL A 269 0.58 -5.64 -19.53
C VAL A 269 -0.76 -4.93 -19.71
N THR A 270 -0.79 -3.78 -20.38
CA THR A 270 -2.01 -2.97 -20.54
C THR A 270 -3.06 -3.68 -21.38
N ASP A 271 -2.64 -4.40 -22.44
CA ASP A 271 -3.55 -5.16 -23.28
C ASP A 271 -4.16 -6.34 -22.52
N LEU A 272 -3.37 -7.06 -21.70
CA LEU A 272 -3.93 -8.11 -20.84
C LEU A 272 -4.98 -7.54 -19.89
N LEU A 273 -4.67 -6.46 -19.20
CA LEU A 273 -5.61 -5.82 -18.28
C LEU A 273 -6.88 -5.34 -19.00
N ALA A 274 -6.75 -4.80 -20.22
CA ALA A 274 -7.90 -4.39 -21.03
C ALA A 274 -8.81 -5.58 -21.41
N ILE A 275 -8.21 -6.71 -21.81
CA ILE A 275 -8.96 -7.94 -22.10
C ILE A 275 -9.62 -8.47 -20.82
N MET A 276 -8.90 -8.51 -19.70
CA MET A 276 -9.46 -8.95 -18.41
C MET A 276 -10.68 -8.13 -18.01
N HIS A 277 -10.61 -6.81 -18.19
CA HIS A 277 -11.76 -5.93 -17.90
C HIS A 277 -12.94 -6.21 -18.82
N ALA A 278 -12.70 -6.35 -20.13
CA ALA A 278 -13.76 -6.62 -21.10
C ALA A 278 -14.47 -7.97 -20.88
N GLU A 279 -13.73 -8.97 -20.38
CA GLU A 279 -14.23 -10.34 -20.13
C GLU A 279 -14.65 -10.56 -18.67
N ALA A 280 -14.62 -9.55 -17.81
CA ALA A 280 -14.85 -9.67 -16.37
C ALA A 280 -14.01 -10.80 -15.75
N ALA A 281 -12.74 -10.92 -16.18
CA ALA A 281 -11.87 -12.01 -15.77
C ALA A 281 -11.37 -11.84 -14.35
N ASP A 282 -11.32 -12.94 -13.60
CA ASP A 282 -10.77 -12.95 -12.22
C ASP A 282 -9.31 -12.53 -12.20
N PHE A 283 -8.99 -11.51 -11.41
CA PHE A 283 -7.66 -10.93 -11.36
C PHE A 283 -6.58 -11.93 -10.90
N THR A 284 -6.81 -12.59 -9.78
CA THR A 284 -5.83 -13.50 -9.17
C THR A 284 -5.66 -14.75 -10.03
N ASN A 285 -6.78 -15.38 -10.42
CA ASN A 285 -6.77 -16.63 -11.17
C ASN A 285 -6.18 -16.46 -12.57
N THR A 286 -6.46 -15.34 -13.26
CA THR A 286 -5.88 -15.07 -14.59
C THR A 286 -4.35 -15.04 -14.52
N PHE A 287 -3.78 -14.27 -13.60
CA PHE A 287 -2.31 -14.23 -13.45
C PHE A 287 -1.73 -15.55 -12.98
N ARG A 288 -2.44 -16.28 -12.11
CA ARG A 288 -1.98 -17.58 -11.63
C ARG A 288 -1.90 -18.63 -12.73
N ALA A 289 -2.90 -18.64 -13.62
CA ALA A 289 -2.98 -19.56 -14.75
C ALA A 289 -1.87 -19.36 -15.79
N LEU A 290 -1.23 -18.18 -15.85
CA LEU A 290 -0.18 -17.92 -16.84
C LEU A 290 1.01 -18.89 -16.73
N ALA A 291 1.33 -19.36 -15.52
CA ALA A 291 2.42 -20.32 -15.33
C ALA A 291 2.11 -21.68 -16.03
N ASP A 292 0.88 -22.15 -15.92
CA ASP A 292 0.44 -23.39 -16.55
C ASP A 292 0.32 -23.22 -18.06
N LEU A 293 -0.18 -22.07 -18.52
CA LEU A 293 -0.28 -21.71 -19.95
C LEU A 293 1.10 -21.57 -20.62
N ALA A 294 2.14 -21.20 -19.86
CA ALA A 294 3.51 -21.16 -20.40
C ALA A 294 4.12 -22.56 -20.58
N ALA A 295 3.65 -23.54 -19.79
CA ALA A 295 4.12 -24.92 -19.84
C ALA A 295 3.49 -25.73 -20.99
N ASP A 296 2.23 -25.43 -21.33
CA ASP A 296 1.45 -26.15 -22.33
C ASP A 296 1.21 -25.30 -23.58
N ASP A 297 1.05 -25.99 -24.74
CA ASP A 297 0.68 -25.31 -25.99
C ASP A 297 -0.78 -24.83 -26.02
N ASN A 298 -1.53 -25.03 -24.96
CA ASN A 298 -2.90 -24.55 -24.82
C ASN A 298 -2.92 -23.02 -24.71
N ALA A 299 -3.61 -22.37 -25.63
CA ALA A 299 -3.85 -20.92 -25.57
C ALA A 299 -5.12 -20.64 -24.75
N LEU A 300 -5.15 -19.49 -24.07
CA LEU A 300 -6.43 -18.97 -23.55
C LEU A 300 -7.37 -18.75 -24.73
N PRO A 301 -8.64 -19.24 -24.65
CA PRO A 301 -9.58 -19.13 -25.74
C PRO A 301 -10.07 -17.69 -25.97
N GLY A 302 -10.71 -17.48 -27.10
CA GLY A 302 -11.42 -16.23 -27.39
C GLY A 302 -10.51 -15.01 -27.51
N SER A 303 -10.90 -13.93 -26.84
CA SER A 303 -10.23 -12.62 -26.86
C SER A 303 -8.76 -12.65 -26.41
N PHE A 304 -8.37 -13.63 -25.58
CA PHE A 304 -6.98 -13.77 -25.08
C PHE A 304 -6.03 -14.39 -26.11
N LEU A 305 -6.51 -15.03 -27.17
CA LEU A 305 -5.67 -15.82 -28.08
C LEU A 305 -4.54 -14.98 -28.72
N ALA A 306 -4.88 -13.85 -29.31
CA ALA A 306 -3.89 -13.00 -29.97
C ALA A 306 -2.84 -12.44 -28.99
N TRP A 307 -3.28 -12.12 -27.76
CA TRP A 307 -2.40 -11.69 -26.68
C TRP A 307 -1.46 -12.83 -26.27
N THR A 308 -1.96 -14.03 -26.06
CA THR A 308 -1.17 -15.22 -25.67
C THR A 308 -0.03 -15.51 -26.67
N HIS A 309 -0.29 -15.38 -27.97
CA HIS A 309 0.74 -15.54 -29.00
C HIS A 309 1.88 -14.51 -28.85
N ARG A 310 1.56 -13.24 -28.65
CA ARG A 310 2.54 -12.17 -28.45
C ARG A 310 3.36 -12.40 -27.16
N TRP A 311 2.65 -12.75 -26.08
CA TRP A 311 3.27 -13.02 -24.79
C TRP A 311 4.24 -14.20 -24.85
N ARG A 312 3.87 -15.32 -25.48
CA ARG A 312 4.78 -16.47 -25.67
C ARG A 312 5.99 -16.13 -26.53
N ALA A 313 5.81 -15.38 -27.60
CA ALA A 313 6.92 -14.88 -28.40
C ALA A 313 7.87 -14.00 -27.59
N ARG A 314 7.34 -13.27 -26.60
CA ARG A 314 8.15 -12.48 -25.67
C ARG A 314 8.86 -13.38 -24.63
N LEU A 315 8.19 -14.38 -24.06
CA LEU A 315 8.82 -15.37 -23.14
C LEU A 315 9.99 -16.11 -23.80
N ALA A 316 9.87 -16.46 -25.07
CA ALA A 316 10.93 -17.17 -25.82
C ALA A 316 12.23 -16.34 -25.92
N ARG A 317 12.20 -15.04 -25.69
CA ARG A 317 13.39 -14.17 -25.69
C ARG A 317 14.02 -13.99 -24.31
N GLU A 318 13.38 -14.52 -23.25
CA GLU A 318 13.95 -14.42 -21.89
C GLU A 318 15.23 -15.28 -21.78
N PRO A 319 16.34 -14.72 -21.26
CA PRO A 319 17.63 -15.42 -21.21
C PRO A 319 17.61 -16.72 -20.42
N GLY A 320 16.71 -16.82 -19.41
CA GLY A 320 16.55 -18.02 -18.57
C GLY A 320 15.64 -19.10 -19.14
N GLY A 321 15.06 -18.87 -20.35
CA GLY A 321 14.10 -19.76 -20.98
C GLY A 321 12.76 -19.86 -20.23
N VAL A 322 11.82 -20.59 -20.82
CA VAL A 322 10.42 -20.68 -20.33
C VAL A 322 10.34 -21.25 -18.90
N ALA A 323 11.20 -22.19 -18.53
CA ALA A 323 11.20 -22.75 -17.16
C ALA A 323 11.50 -21.68 -16.10
N SER A 324 12.42 -20.76 -16.37
CA SER A 324 12.69 -19.63 -15.47
C SER A 324 11.51 -18.64 -15.39
N CYS A 325 10.83 -18.41 -16.51
CA CYS A 325 9.63 -17.58 -16.57
C CYS A 325 8.50 -18.18 -15.71
N ILE A 326 8.25 -19.49 -15.82
CA ILE A 326 7.27 -20.23 -15.01
C ILE A 326 7.61 -20.09 -13.53
N ALA A 327 8.84 -20.34 -13.13
CA ALA A 327 9.28 -20.21 -11.75
C ALA A 327 9.11 -18.78 -11.21
N THR A 328 9.32 -17.77 -12.06
CA THR A 328 9.08 -16.35 -11.69
C THR A 328 7.60 -16.07 -11.50
N MET A 329 6.73 -16.51 -12.40
CA MET A 329 5.29 -16.38 -12.29
C MET A 329 4.73 -17.06 -11.02
N GLN A 330 5.18 -18.29 -10.74
CA GLN A 330 4.73 -19.04 -9.57
C GLN A 330 5.11 -18.37 -8.25
N ARG A 331 6.28 -17.73 -8.18
CA ARG A 331 6.70 -16.96 -7.00
C ARG A 331 6.02 -15.60 -6.88
N THR A 332 5.62 -14.99 -8.00
CA THR A 332 5.09 -13.63 -8.04
C THR A 332 3.56 -13.61 -7.91
N ASN A 333 2.88 -14.57 -8.55
CA ASN A 333 1.42 -14.62 -8.60
C ASN A 333 0.89 -15.46 -7.44
N PRO A 334 0.13 -14.87 -6.49
CA PRO A 334 -0.40 -15.61 -5.36
C PRO A 334 -1.39 -16.68 -5.83
N ALA A 335 -1.42 -17.81 -5.11
CA ALA A 335 -2.44 -18.83 -5.30
C ALA A 335 -3.75 -18.44 -4.59
N TYR A 336 -3.67 -17.69 -3.49
CA TYR A 336 -4.79 -17.27 -2.68
C TYR A 336 -4.62 -15.82 -2.23
N VAL A 337 -5.74 -15.10 -2.16
CA VAL A 337 -5.86 -13.79 -1.52
C VAL A 337 -7.09 -13.78 -0.62
N PRO A 338 -7.13 -13.06 0.51
CA PRO A 338 -8.30 -13.02 1.40
C PRO A 338 -9.38 -12.12 0.79
N ARG A 339 -10.34 -12.71 0.11
CA ARG A 339 -11.51 -12.02 -0.45
C ARG A 339 -12.56 -11.74 0.62
N ASN A 340 -13.51 -10.86 0.32
CA ASN A 340 -14.54 -10.41 1.28
C ASN A 340 -15.80 -11.31 1.32
N HIS A 341 -15.71 -12.54 0.85
CA HIS A 341 -16.86 -13.48 0.87
C HIS A 341 -16.92 -14.25 2.17
#